data_9e92329d97a8fa58e36fbfef8c84a446
#
_entry.id   9e92329d97a8fa58e36fbfef8c84a446
#
_cell.length_a   1.000
_cell.length_b   1.000
_cell.length_c   1.000
_cell.angle_alpha   90.00
_cell.angle_beta   90.00
_cell.angle_gamma   90.00
#
_symmetry.space_group_name_H-M   'P 1'
#
loop_
_entity.id
_entity.type
_entity.pdbx_description
1 polymer ?
#
loop_
_entity_poly.entity_id
_entity_poly.type
_entity_poly.pdbx_seq_one_letter_code
_entity_poly.pdbx_strand_id
1 'polypeptide(L)'
;DGEDALYYGGWKNGKRDGYGSEFKEMNPVYIGEWKNGLRDGAGEELNENGEVVRSGIWIKGKYAGSMKRFRNGYGYNLSVFNTDCLKGVERLEIGDNCFDEVKQFVIDGLNELKSMTIGYMSFSLDFKNWIGSKCLIMNCDQLREIHFGEDSFYWYKSFECKNLPSLISIQLDRCAFCNCKWIVFNSMND
;
A
#
# COMPACT_ATOMS: atom_id res chain seq x y z
N ASP A 1 3.44 9.89 38.42
CA ASP A 1 3.09 11.16 37.81
C ASP A 1 3.21 10.97 36.28
N GLY A 2 2.18 10.38 35.66
CA GLY A 2 2.13 10.21 34.22
C GLY A 2 1.45 11.46 33.64
N GLU A 3 2.15 12.20 32.79
CA GLU A 3 1.50 13.14 31.89
C GLU A 3 0.48 12.35 31.07
N ASP A 4 -0.80 12.53 31.37
CA ASP A 4 -1.89 11.87 30.66
C ASP A 4 -1.83 12.31 29.19
N ALA A 5 -1.33 11.44 28.34
CA ALA A 5 -1.33 11.69 26.90
C ALA A 5 -2.79 11.88 26.47
N LEU A 6 -3.14 13.08 26.03
CA LEU A 6 -4.46 13.38 25.52
C LEU A 6 -4.74 12.51 24.27
N TYR A 7 -5.89 11.85 24.22
CA TYR A 7 -6.30 11.05 23.09
C TYR A 7 -7.66 11.50 22.55
N TYR A 8 -7.72 11.65 21.26
CA TYR A 8 -8.93 11.96 20.53
C TYR A 8 -9.20 10.88 19.46
N GLY A 9 -10.25 10.10 19.61
CA GLY A 9 -10.56 9.01 18.69
C GLY A 9 -11.54 7.98 19.24
N GLY A 10 -11.52 6.79 18.64
CA GLY A 10 -12.40 5.67 18.98
C GLY A 10 -12.08 5.04 20.34
N TRP A 11 -13.13 4.63 21.06
CA TRP A 11 -13.03 3.93 22.34
C TRP A 11 -13.93 2.69 22.36
N LYS A 12 -13.43 1.62 22.93
CA LYS A 12 -14.19 0.39 23.15
C LYS A 12 -13.80 -0.23 24.48
N ASN A 13 -14.80 -0.51 25.33
CA ASN A 13 -14.58 -1.08 26.65
C ASN A 13 -13.56 -0.30 27.51
N GLY A 14 -13.60 1.03 27.46
CA GLY A 14 -12.67 1.92 28.21
C GLY A 14 -11.23 1.95 27.68
N LYS A 15 -10.96 1.39 26.52
CA LYS A 15 -9.66 1.41 25.88
C LYS A 15 -9.72 2.10 24.52
N ARG A 16 -8.62 2.75 24.11
CA ARG A 16 -8.45 3.29 22.76
C ARG A 16 -8.66 2.15 21.75
N ASP A 17 -9.57 2.32 20.76
CA ASP A 17 -9.90 1.31 19.77
C ASP A 17 -10.46 1.97 18.51
N GLY A 18 -9.98 1.60 17.32
CA GLY A 18 -10.29 2.26 16.07
C GLY A 18 -9.28 3.35 15.73
N TYR A 19 -9.66 4.33 14.90
CA TYR A 19 -8.78 5.41 14.48
C TYR A 19 -8.75 6.55 15.50
N GLY A 20 -7.56 7.10 15.76
CA GLY A 20 -7.42 8.21 16.69
C GLY A 20 -6.03 8.83 16.75
N SER A 21 -5.95 9.96 17.44
CA SER A 21 -4.73 10.75 17.61
C SER A 21 -4.34 10.83 19.08
N GLU A 22 -3.06 10.62 19.35
CA GLU A 22 -2.43 10.80 20.66
C GLU A 22 -1.64 12.10 20.65
N PHE A 23 -1.77 12.87 21.75
CA PHE A 23 -1.12 14.17 21.88
C PHE A 23 -0.23 14.20 23.10
N LYS A 24 0.87 14.90 23.00
CA LYS A 24 1.73 15.31 24.10
C LYS A 24 1.88 16.82 24.04
N GLU A 25 1.59 17.53 25.14
CA GLU A 25 1.68 18.99 25.21
C GLU A 25 0.94 19.71 24.05
N MET A 26 -0.28 19.24 23.73
CA MET A 26 -1.12 19.76 22.64
C MET A 26 -0.62 19.44 21.22
N ASN A 27 0.55 18.84 21.06
CA ASN A 27 1.08 18.42 19.75
C ASN A 27 0.73 16.96 19.47
N PRO A 28 0.23 16.62 18.27
CA PRO A 28 -0.01 15.25 17.91
C PRO A 28 1.34 14.50 17.81
N VAL A 29 1.45 13.36 18.49
CA VAL A 29 2.66 12.51 18.46
C VAL A 29 2.41 11.19 17.72
N TYR A 30 1.13 10.81 17.58
CA TYR A 30 0.74 9.66 16.77
C TYR A 30 -0.67 9.84 16.24
N ILE A 31 -0.88 9.49 14.97
CA ILE A 31 -2.19 9.47 14.30
C ILE A 31 -2.32 8.13 13.60
N GLY A 32 -3.32 7.32 13.98
CA GLY A 32 -3.44 6.00 13.36
C GLY A 32 -4.45 5.08 14.04
N GLU A 33 -4.29 3.80 13.77
CA GLU A 33 -5.16 2.74 14.25
C GLU A 33 -4.74 2.26 15.64
N TRP A 34 -5.75 1.95 16.46
CA TRP A 34 -5.62 1.51 17.84
C TRP A 34 -6.43 0.27 18.10
N LYS A 35 -5.92 -0.60 18.93
CA LYS A 35 -6.63 -1.80 19.38
C LYS A 35 -6.29 -2.11 20.83
N ASN A 36 -7.33 -2.23 21.66
CA ASN A 36 -7.19 -2.55 23.08
C ASN A 36 -6.22 -1.61 23.84
N GLY A 37 -6.14 -0.34 23.49
CA GLY A 37 -5.31 0.69 24.13
C GLY A 37 -3.91 0.83 23.55
N LEU A 38 -3.53 0.01 22.58
CA LEU A 38 -2.22 0.04 21.93
C LEU A 38 -2.32 0.52 20.48
N ARG A 39 -1.26 1.16 19.97
CA ARG A 39 -1.10 1.44 18.53
C ARG A 39 -1.08 0.08 17.80
N ASP A 40 -2.04 -0.16 16.90
CA ASP A 40 -2.17 -1.46 16.21
C ASP A 40 -2.86 -1.24 14.87
N GLY A 41 -2.14 -1.47 13.78
CA GLY A 41 -2.54 -1.16 12.43
C GLY A 41 -1.72 -0.03 11.82
N ALA A 42 -2.26 0.66 10.82
CA ALA A 42 -1.59 1.74 10.12
C ALA A 42 -1.57 3.03 10.93
N GLY A 43 -0.46 3.76 10.89
CA GLY A 43 -0.36 5.04 11.55
C GLY A 43 0.90 5.82 11.20
N GLU A 44 0.93 7.04 11.73
CA GLU A 44 2.02 7.99 11.54
C GLU A 44 2.48 8.49 12.90
N GLU A 45 3.76 8.47 13.14
CA GLU A 45 4.43 9.07 14.30
C GLU A 45 5.00 10.43 13.90
N LEU A 46 4.78 11.44 14.72
CA LEU A 46 5.14 12.82 14.42
C LEU A 46 6.15 13.33 15.46
N ASN A 47 7.00 14.28 15.04
CA ASN A 47 7.87 15.02 15.94
C ASN A 47 7.13 16.25 16.53
N GLU A 48 7.82 16.98 17.39
CA GLU A 48 7.30 18.18 18.05
C GLU A 48 6.92 19.32 17.09
N ASN A 49 7.46 19.30 15.86
CA ASN A 49 7.13 20.27 14.81
C ASN A 49 5.90 19.85 13.97
N GLY A 50 5.30 18.68 14.25
CA GLY A 50 4.19 18.12 13.48
C GLY A 50 4.61 17.43 12.18
N GLU A 51 5.90 17.18 11.99
CA GLU A 51 6.41 16.47 10.80
C GLU A 51 6.34 14.97 11.03
N VAL A 52 5.92 14.22 10.01
CA VAL A 52 5.87 12.75 10.06
C VAL A 52 7.30 12.21 10.03
N VAL A 53 7.74 11.60 11.13
CA VAL A 53 9.06 10.95 11.26
C VAL A 53 9.00 9.46 10.94
N ARG A 54 7.82 8.85 11.02
CA ARG A 54 7.63 7.42 10.74
C ARG A 54 6.20 7.16 10.30
N SER A 55 6.03 6.54 9.14
CA SER A 55 4.74 6.06 8.63
C SER A 55 4.81 4.56 8.38
N GLY A 56 3.81 3.80 8.84
CA GLY A 56 3.85 2.36 8.66
C GLY A 56 2.85 1.59 9.51
N ILE A 57 3.21 0.36 9.82
CA ILE A 57 2.40 -0.57 10.61
C ILE A 57 2.92 -0.65 12.04
N TRP A 58 2.01 -0.66 12.97
CA TRP A 58 2.23 -0.98 14.38
C TRP A 58 1.54 -2.30 14.73
N ILE A 59 2.19 -3.10 15.55
CA ILE A 59 1.64 -4.35 16.08
C ILE A 59 1.84 -4.30 17.59
N LYS A 60 0.75 -4.27 18.34
CA LYS A 60 0.76 -4.23 19.82
C LYS A 60 1.71 -3.16 20.38
N GLY A 61 1.61 -1.94 19.85
CA GLY A 61 2.39 -0.79 20.27
C GLY A 61 3.80 -0.68 19.69
N LYS A 62 4.27 -1.63 18.89
CA LYS A 62 5.62 -1.63 18.31
C LYS A 62 5.54 -1.36 16.80
N TYR A 63 6.43 -0.52 16.30
CA TYR A 63 6.60 -0.31 14.87
C TYR A 63 7.10 -1.58 14.18
N ALA A 64 6.40 -1.99 13.15
CA ALA A 64 6.63 -3.27 12.45
C ALA A 64 7.10 -3.11 11.00
N GLY A 65 7.26 -1.88 10.51
CA GLY A 65 7.80 -1.60 9.19
C GLY A 65 7.09 -0.46 8.46
N SER A 66 7.78 0.13 7.50
CA SER A 66 7.27 1.23 6.69
C SER A 66 6.15 0.77 5.77
N MET A 67 5.15 1.63 5.60
CA MET A 67 4.02 1.38 4.71
C MET A 67 3.60 2.64 3.97
N LYS A 68 3.30 2.49 2.68
CA LYS A 68 2.60 3.51 1.89
C LYS A 68 1.20 3.02 1.58
N ARG A 69 0.20 3.80 1.95
CA ARG A 69 -1.20 3.53 1.63
C ARG A 69 -1.78 4.66 0.78
N PHE A 70 -2.40 4.28 -0.33
CA PHE A 70 -3.27 5.14 -1.10
C PHE A 70 -4.72 4.76 -0.76
N ARG A 71 -5.52 5.73 -0.28
CA ARG A 71 -6.91 5.48 0.12
C ARG A 71 -7.80 5.29 -1.09
N ASN A 72 -8.96 4.68 -0.91
CA ASN A 72 -9.94 4.45 -1.96
C ASN A 72 -10.24 5.71 -2.77
N GLY A 73 -10.29 5.58 -4.09
CA GLY A 73 -10.50 6.69 -5.03
C GLY A 73 -9.30 7.61 -5.24
N TYR A 74 -8.12 7.30 -4.67
CA TYR A 74 -6.94 8.15 -4.86
C TYR A 74 -6.45 8.10 -6.30
N GLY A 75 -6.14 9.28 -6.87
CA GLY A 75 -5.48 9.37 -8.16
C GLY A 75 -6.34 8.99 -9.36
N TYR A 76 -7.66 9.03 -9.25
CA TYR A 76 -8.57 8.63 -10.33
C TYR A 76 -8.37 9.45 -11.63
N ASN A 77 -7.81 10.67 -11.56
CA ASN A 77 -7.46 11.51 -12.70
C ASN A 77 -5.96 11.50 -13.04
N LEU A 78 -5.15 10.71 -12.34
CA LEU A 78 -3.71 10.70 -12.60
C LEU A 78 -3.39 9.71 -13.71
N SER A 79 -2.67 10.15 -14.72
CA SER A 79 -2.18 9.31 -15.82
C SER A 79 -0.82 8.66 -15.55
N VAL A 80 -0.16 9.04 -14.46
CA VAL A 80 1.17 8.56 -14.08
C VAL A 80 1.17 8.08 -12.64
N PHE A 81 1.66 6.87 -12.40
CA PHE A 81 1.96 6.35 -11.08
C PHE A 81 3.41 6.68 -10.72
N ASN A 82 3.60 7.61 -9.77
CA ASN A 82 4.94 8.01 -9.34
C ASN A 82 5.46 7.08 -8.24
N THR A 83 6.54 6.37 -8.51
CA THR A 83 7.19 5.44 -7.59
C THR A 83 8.23 6.08 -6.67
N ASP A 84 8.59 7.35 -6.85
CA ASP A 84 9.56 8.02 -5.97
C ASP A 84 9.13 8.04 -4.51
N CYS A 85 7.83 8.11 -4.25
CA CYS A 85 7.27 8.06 -2.91
C CYS A 85 7.32 6.67 -2.26
N LEU A 86 7.80 5.65 -2.98
CA LEU A 86 7.89 4.26 -2.51
C LEU A 86 9.32 3.87 -2.08
N LYS A 87 10.29 4.76 -2.18
CA LYS A 87 11.66 4.48 -1.71
C LYS A 87 11.65 4.22 -0.21
N GLY A 88 12.25 3.11 0.23
CA GLY A 88 12.28 2.70 1.63
C GLY A 88 10.96 2.13 2.17
N VAL A 89 9.94 1.94 1.32
CA VAL A 89 8.65 1.38 1.70
C VAL A 89 8.73 -0.15 1.69
N GLU A 90 8.34 -0.76 2.82
CA GLU A 90 8.30 -2.21 2.95
C GLU A 90 6.94 -2.82 2.53
N ARG A 91 5.86 -2.05 2.66
CA ARG A 91 4.51 -2.49 2.31
C ARG A 91 3.79 -1.42 1.50
N LEU A 92 3.23 -1.81 0.36
CA LEU A 92 2.42 -0.96 -0.49
C LEU A 92 0.97 -1.42 -0.43
N GLU A 93 0.06 -0.54 -0.05
CA GLU A 93 -1.38 -0.77 -0.14
C GLU A 93 -2.01 0.29 -1.03
N ILE A 94 -2.68 -0.14 -2.07
CA ILE A 94 -3.51 0.69 -2.94
C ILE A 94 -4.95 0.28 -2.68
N GLY A 95 -5.78 1.23 -2.25
CA GLY A 95 -7.19 1.02 -1.96
C GLY A 95 -8.02 0.77 -3.21
N ASP A 96 -9.33 0.75 -3.06
CA ASP A 96 -10.27 0.49 -4.17
C ASP A 96 -10.43 1.71 -5.08
N ASN A 97 -10.71 1.46 -6.36
CA ASN A 97 -11.00 2.50 -7.38
C ASN A 97 -9.89 3.56 -7.48
N CYS A 98 -8.63 3.14 -7.45
CA CYS A 98 -7.48 4.02 -7.56
C CYS A 98 -6.84 3.97 -8.95
N PHE A 99 -6.34 5.12 -9.43
CA PHE A 99 -5.46 5.20 -10.62
C PHE A 99 -6.06 4.63 -11.92
N ASP A 100 -7.32 4.88 -12.21
CA ASP A 100 -8.07 4.34 -13.36
C ASP A 100 -7.61 4.87 -14.73
N GLU A 101 -6.77 5.91 -14.78
CA GLU A 101 -6.17 6.41 -16.03
C GLU A 101 -4.68 6.07 -16.20
N VAL A 102 -4.07 5.39 -15.25
CA VAL A 102 -2.64 5.02 -15.31
C VAL A 102 -2.44 3.85 -16.27
N LYS A 103 -1.71 4.04 -17.36
CA LYS A 103 -1.39 2.99 -18.36
C LYS A 103 -0.12 2.22 -18.06
N GLN A 104 0.78 2.81 -17.30
CA GLN A 104 2.09 2.24 -16.99
C GLN A 104 2.23 2.09 -15.48
N PHE A 105 1.95 0.90 -14.96
CA PHE A 105 2.28 0.55 -13.60
C PHE A 105 3.60 -0.19 -13.61
N VAL A 106 4.66 0.48 -13.20
CA VAL A 106 6.02 -0.08 -13.21
C VAL A 106 6.61 0.03 -11.82
N ILE A 107 6.93 -1.12 -11.24
CA ILE A 107 7.70 -1.25 -10.00
C ILE A 107 9.04 -1.85 -10.39
N ASP A 108 10.12 -1.10 -10.17
CA ASP A 108 11.47 -1.50 -10.54
C ASP A 108 12.47 -1.12 -9.43
N GLY A 109 13.24 -2.09 -8.95
CA GLY A 109 14.33 -1.85 -8.01
C GLY A 109 13.92 -1.39 -6.61
N LEU A 110 12.67 -1.64 -6.18
CA LEU A 110 12.22 -1.34 -4.81
C LEU A 110 12.63 -2.49 -3.87
N ASN A 111 13.91 -2.51 -3.48
CA ASN A 111 14.51 -3.64 -2.77
C ASN A 111 14.06 -3.79 -1.32
N GLU A 112 13.47 -2.77 -0.70
CA GLU A 112 12.87 -2.85 0.63
C GLU A 112 11.43 -3.37 0.61
N LEU A 113 10.77 -3.37 -0.57
CA LEU A 113 9.37 -3.76 -0.72
C LEU A 113 9.20 -5.27 -0.48
N LYS A 114 8.41 -5.63 0.54
CA LYS A 114 8.15 -7.02 0.96
C LYS A 114 6.78 -7.51 0.53
N SER A 115 5.79 -6.61 0.48
CA SER A 115 4.44 -6.97 0.05
C SER A 115 3.73 -5.82 -0.65
N MET A 116 2.82 -6.18 -1.57
CA MET A 116 1.99 -5.25 -2.30
C MET A 116 0.56 -5.77 -2.38
N THR A 117 -0.40 -4.90 -2.05
CA THR A 117 -1.84 -5.17 -2.18
C THR A 117 -2.50 -4.08 -3.00
N ILE A 118 -3.24 -4.47 -4.03
CA ILE A 118 -4.00 -3.60 -4.91
C ILE A 118 -5.49 -3.90 -4.69
N GLY A 119 -6.28 -2.89 -4.43
CA GLY A 119 -7.71 -3.01 -4.13
C GLY A 119 -8.59 -3.23 -5.36
N TYR A 120 -9.89 -3.39 -5.10
CA TYR A 120 -10.94 -3.60 -6.08
C TYR A 120 -10.97 -2.48 -7.14
N MET A 121 -11.14 -2.84 -8.40
CA MET A 121 -11.24 -1.92 -9.55
C MET A 121 -10.12 -0.87 -9.65
N SER A 122 -8.95 -1.11 -9.08
CA SER A 122 -7.82 -0.19 -9.21
C SER A 122 -7.02 -0.46 -10.49
N PHE A 123 -6.53 0.60 -11.13
CA PHE A 123 -5.90 0.54 -12.46
C PHE A 123 -6.81 -0.08 -13.52
N SER A 124 -8.12 0.04 -13.36
CA SER A 124 -9.11 -0.53 -14.27
C SER A 124 -9.41 0.47 -15.40
N LEU A 125 -8.58 0.45 -16.43
CA LEU A 125 -8.74 1.28 -17.62
C LEU A 125 -10.06 0.99 -18.33
N ASP A 126 -10.56 1.95 -19.15
CA ASP A 126 -11.65 1.67 -20.07
C ASP A 126 -11.14 0.98 -21.36
N PHE A 127 -12.05 0.39 -22.12
CA PHE A 127 -11.73 -0.31 -23.37
C PHE A 127 -11.16 0.61 -24.47
N LYS A 128 -11.25 1.94 -24.34
CA LYS A 128 -10.68 2.90 -25.28
C LYS A 128 -9.24 3.24 -24.96
N ASN A 129 -8.84 3.08 -23.70
CA ASN A 129 -7.56 3.54 -23.18
C ASN A 129 -6.51 2.45 -22.94
N TRP A 130 -6.82 1.18 -23.19
CA TRP A 130 -5.93 0.05 -22.86
C TRP A 130 -4.68 -0.12 -23.76
N ILE A 131 -4.67 0.55 -24.93
CA ILE A 131 -3.55 0.39 -25.88
C ILE A 131 -2.26 0.89 -25.26
N GLY A 132 -1.25 -0.01 -25.25
CA GLY A 132 0.08 0.26 -24.66
C GLY A 132 0.14 0.13 -23.14
N SER A 133 -0.94 -0.26 -22.47
CA SER A 133 -0.93 -0.46 -21.01
C SER A 133 -0.11 -1.66 -20.61
N LYS A 134 0.65 -1.52 -19.51
CA LYS A 134 1.42 -2.62 -18.92
C LYS A 134 1.50 -2.50 -17.41
N CYS A 135 1.47 -3.65 -16.76
CA CYS A 135 1.90 -3.85 -15.39
C CYS A 135 3.23 -4.60 -15.40
N LEU A 136 4.29 -3.99 -14.87
CA LEU A 136 5.61 -4.56 -14.82
C LEU A 136 6.15 -4.45 -13.39
N ILE A 137 6.56 -5.58 -12.81
CA ILE A 137 7.16 -5.66 -11.49
C ILE A 137 8.48 -6.39 -11.65
N MET A 138 9.59 -5.71 -11.31
CA MET A 138 10.90 -6.31 -11.51
C MET A 138 11.96 -5.81 -10.53
N ASN A 139 13.04 -6.62 -10.40
CA ASN A 139 14.23 -6.27 -9.61
C ASN A 139 13.90 -5.87 -8.16
N CYS A 140 12.97 -6.55 -7.51
CA CYS A 140 12.58 -6.30 -6.12
C CYS A 140 12.99 -7.49 -5.26
N ASP A 141 14.19 -7.42 -4.68
CA ASP A 141 14.86 -8.57 -4.04
C ASP A 141 14.12 -9.11 -2.83
N GLN A 142 13.38 -8.29 -2.10
CA GLN A 142 12.67 -8.69 -0.88
C GLN A 142 11.16 -8.92 -1.08
N LEU A 143 10.62 -8.71 -2.28
CA LEU A 143 9.19 -8.84 -2.56
C LEU A 143 8.77 -10.30 -2.46
N ARG A 144 7.85 -10.59 -1.52
CA ARG A 144 7.39 -11.94 -1.19
C ARG A 144 5.95 -12.20 -1.61
N GLU A 145 5.10 -11.19 -1.51
CA GLU A 145 3.66 -11.37 -1.67
C GLU A 145 3.09 -10.22 -2.51
N ILE A 146 2.29 -10.60 -3.49
CA ILE A 146 1.54 -9.67 -4.33
C ILE A 146 0.08 -10.11 -4.33
N HIS A 147 -0.83 -9.20 -4.04
CA HIS A 147 -2.27 -9.44 -4.13
C HIS A 147 -2.91 -8.38 -5.02
N PHE A 148 -3.61 -8.85 -6.05
CA PHE A 148 -4.42 -8.04 -6.95
C PHE A 148 -5.90 -8.33 -6.67
N GLY A 149 -6.62 -7.32 -6.20
CA GLY A 149 -8.03 -7.38 -5.92
C GLY A 149 -8.90 -7.57 -7.16
N GLU A 150 -10.16 -7.91 -6.94
CA GLU A 150 -11.16 -8.16 -7.98
C GLU A 150 -11.25 -6.98 -8.96
N ASP A 151 -11.35 -7.28 -10.26
CA ASP A 151 -11.44 -6.33 -11.37
C ASP A 151 -10.26 -5.33 -11.47
N SER A 152 -9.18 -5.50 -10.73
CA SER A 152 -8.00 -4.66 -10.86
C SER A 152 -7.27 -4.94 -12.18
N PHE A 153 -6.65 -3.91 -12.77
CA PHE A 153 -5.95 -4.00 -14.06
C PHE A 153 -6.79 -4.61 -15.20
N TYR A 154 -8.10 -4.45 -15.16
CA TYR A 154 -9.06 -5.18 -15.99
C TYR A 154 -8.77 -5.09 -17.50
N TRP A 155 -8.38 -3.92 -18.02
CA TRP A 155 -8.05 -3.70 -19.42
C TRP A 155 -6.55 -3.54 -19.69
N TYR A 156 -5.67 -4.02 -18.80
CA TYR A 156 -4.24 -3.98 -19.07
C TYR A 156 -3.84 -4.99 -20.14
N LYS A 157 -2.96 -4.55 -21.06
CA LYS A 157 -2.50 -5.38 -22.19
C LYS A 157 -1.54 -6.47 -21.76
N SER A 158 -0.62 -6.16 -20.81
CA SER A 158 0.37 -7.12 -20.32
C SER A 158 0.57 -7.02 -18.82
N PHE A 159 0.86 -8.16 -18.22
CA PHE A 159 1.37 -8.30 -16.87
C PHE A 159 2.67 -9.10 -16.89
N GLU A 160 3.73 -8.53 -16.35
CA GLU A 160 5.06 -9.13 -16.37
C GLU A 160 5.71 -9.02 -14.99
N CYS A 161 6.23 -10.16 -14.49
CA CYS A 161 7.10 -10.25 -13.33
C CYS A 161 8.47 -10.76 -13.75
N LYS A 162 9.55 -10.06 -13.34
CA LYS A 162 10.92 -10.40 -13.72
C LYS A 162 11.87 -10.22 -12.54
N ASN A 163 12.79 -11.14 -12.36
CA ASN A 163 13.84 -11.04 -11.35
C ASN A 163 13.27 -10.67 -9.95
N LEU A 164 12.46 -11.57 -9.40
CA LEU A 164 11.84 -11.47 -8.08
C LEU A 164 12.25 -12.69 -7.23
N PRO A 165 13.50 -12.74 -6.75
CA PRO A 165 14.08 -13.96 -6.16
C PRO A 165 13.43 -14.39 -4.84
N SER A 166 12.79 -13.50 -4.13
CA SER A 166 12.12 -13.81 -2.85
C SER A 166 10.61 -14.06 -2.99
N LEU A 167 10.04 -13.99 -4.19
CA LEU A 167 8.60 -14.06 -4.38
C LEU A 167 8.05 -15.45 -4.02
N ILE A 168 7.07 -15.46 -3.10
CA ILE A 168 6.41 -16.66 -2.59
C ILE A 168 5.03 -16.84 -3.21
N SER A 169 4.28 -15.74 -3.36
CA SER A 169 2.91 -15.82 -3.85
C SER A 169 2.48 -14.61 -4.67
N ILE A 170 1.68 -14.88 -5.70
CA ILE A 170 0.87 -13.89 -6.41
C ILE A 170 -0.57 -14.37 -6.31
N GLN A 171 -1.42 -13.57 -5.66
CA GLN A 171 -2.86 -13.82 -5.62
C GLN A 171 -3.55 -12.90 -6.63
N LEU A 172 -4.38 -13.49 -7.47
CA LEU A 172 -5.25 -12.77 -8.40
C LEU A 172 -6.70 -13.08 -8.01
N ASP A 173 -7.45 -12.07 -7.60
CA ASP A 173 -8.87 -12.23 -7.34
C ASP A 173 -9.65 -12.26 -8.65
N ARG A 174 -10.97 -12.47 -8.57
CA ARG A 174 -11.83 -12.61 -9.75
C ARG A 174 -11.63 -11.44 -10.73
N CYS A 175 -11.42 -11.75 -12.00
CA CYS A 175 -11.23 -10.78 -13.08
C CYS A 175 -10.04 -9.80 -12.94
N ALA A 176 -9.13 -9.99 -12.00
CA ALA A 176 -7.84 -9.29 -12.04
C ALA A 176 -7.13 -9.64 -13.37
N PHE A 177 -6.72 -8.62 -14.15
CA PHE A 177 -6.14 -8.78 -15.49
C PHE A 177 -7.02 -9.53 -16.50
N CYS A 178 -8.35 -9.48 -16.40
CA CYS A 178 -9.28 -10.31 -17.16
C CYS A 178 -9.13 -10.17 -18.70
N ASN A 179 -8.77 -9.00 -19.19
CA ASN A 179 -8.53 -8.75 -20.62
C ASN A 179 -7.05 -8.67 -20.99
N CYS A 180 -6.17 -9.17 -20.12
CA CYS A 180 -4.74 -9.21 -20.39
C CYS A 180 -4.39 -10.19 -21.50
N LYS A 181 -3.57 -9.74 -22.46
CA LYS A 181 -3.15 -10.59 -23.59
C LYS A 181 -1.94 -11.45 -23.30
N TRP A 182 -1.07 -10.97 -22.41
CA TRP A 182 0.16 -11.66 -22.05
C TRP A 182 0.39 -11.54 -20.54
N ILE A 183 0.61 -12.68 -19.93
CA ILE A 183 1.10 -12.79 -18.55
C ILE A 183 2.43 -13.55 -18.62
N VAL A 184 3.49 -12.91 -18.15
CA VAL A 184 4.85 -13.45 -18.25
C VAL A 184 5.52 -13.45 -16.88
N PHE A 185 6.01 -14.60 -16.47
CA PHE A 185 6.83 -14.77 -15.27
C PHE A 185 8.21 -15.27 -15.70
N ASN A 186 9.22 -14.41 -15.63
CA ASN A 186 10.60 -14.76 -16.02
C ASN A 186 11.52 -14.77 -14.81
N SER A 187 12.30 -15.85 -14.68
CA SER A 187 13.36 -16.03 -13.67
C SER A 187 12.88 -15.72 -12.26
N MET A 188 12.02 -16.59 -11.76
CA MET A 188 11.58 -16.49 -10.38
C MET A 188 12.56 -17.17 -9.43
N ASN A 189 13.40 -18.08 -9.89
CA ASN A 189 14.57 -18.69 -9.23
C ASN A 189 15.28 -19.59 -10.26
N ASP A 190 16.54 -19.36 -10.52
CA ASP A 190 17.46 -20.40 -10.99
C ASP A 190 18.09 -21.06 -9.77
#